data_9539dfc827e18a489eaafa15e5d796e1
#
_entry.id   9539dfc827e18a489eaafa15e5d796e1
#
_cell.length_a   1.000
_cell.length_b   1.000
_cell.length_c   1.000
_cell.angle_alpha   90.00
_cell.angle_beta   90.00
_cell.angle_gamma   90.00
#
_symmetry.space_group_name_H-M   'P 1'
#
loop_
_entity.id
_entity.type
_entity.pdbx_description
1 polymer ?
#
loop_
_entity_poly.entity_id
_entity_poly.type
_entity_poly.pdbx_seq_one_letter_code
_entity_poly.pdbx_strand_id
1 'polypeptide(L)'
;MQDPLLNSLIYVSRYYGLANSPEALINGLPLSDGKLTPFLFPRSAERAGLVAKENRSELESIPHLILPAILLLKQGEACVLNSIDLEKQEAEIITAESGMVPIVITIDELKEQFIGRYFLVKKQFRYDERSP
;
A
#
# COMPACT_ATOMS: atom_id res chain seq x y z
N MET A 1 -3.27 -18.72 -2.67
CA MET A 1 -2.67 -17.73 -3.58
C MET A 1 -2.68 -16.38 -2.90
N GLN A 2 -1.55 -15.69 -2.93
CA GLN A 2 -1.45 -14.42 -2.26
C GLN A 2 -1.85 -13.26 -3.17
N ASP A 3 -2.46 -12.24 -2.58
CA ASP A 3 -2.88 -11.05 -3.27
C ASP A 3 -2.02 -9.89 -2.75
N PRO A 4 -0.99 -9.47 -3.48
CA PRO A 4 -0.05 -8.47 -2.95
C PRO A 4 -0.71 -7.13 -2.59
N LEU A 5 -1.64 -6.64 -3.42
CA LEU A 5 -2.31 -5.38 -3.14
C LEU A 5 -3.24 -5.51 -1.93
N LEU A 6 -3.98 -6.60 -1.84
CA LEU A 6 -4.86 -6.82 -0.71
C LEU A 6 -4.07 -6.96 0.58
N ASN A 7 -2.96 -7.70 0.55
CA ASN A 7 -2.11 -7.85 1.74
C ASN A 7 -1.52 -6.51 2.16
N SER A 8 -1.11 -5.69 1.19
CA SER A 8 -0.60 -4.35 1.49
C SER A 8 -1.68 -3.47 2.12
N LEU A 9 -2.90 -3.56 1.61
CA LEU A 9 -4.02 -2.80 2.17
C LEU A 9 -4.31 -3.24 3.61
N ILE A 10 -4.28 -4.53 3.87
CA ILE A 10 -4.50 -5.05 5.22
C ILE A 10 -3.43 -4.52 6.18
N TYR A 11 -2.17 -4.53 5.75
CA TYR A 11 -1.10 -4.00 6.59
C TYR A 11 -1.32 -2.52 6.91
N VAL A 12 -1.61 -1.71 5.89
CA VAL A 12 -1.82 -0.27 6.10
C VAL A 12 -3.06 -0.01 6.95
N SER A 13 -4.11 -0.82 6.79
CA SER A 13 -5.29 -0.72 7.66
C SER A 13 -4.91 -0.89 9.12
N ARG A 14 -4.11 -1.91 9.41
CA ARG A 14 -3.66 -2.16 10.78
C ARG A 14 -2.78 -1.03 11.29
N TYR A 15 -1.95 -0.49 10.42
CA TYR A 15 -1.11 0.65 10.78
C TYR A 15 -1.96 1.82 11.28
N TYR A 16 -3.12 2.03 10.67
CA TYR A 16 -4.04 3.10 11.06
C TYR A 16 -5.04 2.68 12.14
N GLY A 17 -4.85 1.50 12.73
CA GLY A 17 -5.71 1.02 13.79
C GLY A 17 -7.08 0.53 13.33
N LEU A 18 -7.21 0.20 12.05
CA LEU A 18 -8.47 -0.29 11.49
C LEU A 18 -8.40 -1.80 11.33
N ALA A 19 -9.44 -2.49 11.76
CA ALA A 19 -9.51 -3.94 11.64
C ALA A 19 -10.52 -4.30 10.55
N ASN A 20 -10.05 -4.98 9.52
CA ASN A 20 -10.89 -5.40 8.41
C ASN A 20 -10.56 -6.82 8.01
N SER A 21 -11.58 -7.61 7.67
CA SER A 21 -11.33 -8.93 7.12
C SER A 21 -11.01 -8.79 5.63
N PRO A 22 -10.14 -9.67 5.09
CA PRO A 22 -9.85 -9.63 3.65
C PRO A 22 -11.11 -9.74 2.79
N GLU A 23 -12.04 -10.58 3.18
CA GLU A 23 -13.27 -10.79 2.42
C GLU A 23 -14.12 -9.52 2.35
N ALA A 24 -14.19 -8.77 3.44
CA ALA A 24 -14.97 -7.54 3.46
C ALA A 24 -14.41 -6.50 2.49
N LEU A 25 -13.11 -6.51 2.26
CA LEU A 25 -12.46 -5.52 1.41
C LEU A 25 -12.64 -5.81 -0.08
N ILE A 26 -12.89 -7.04 -0.47
CA ILE A 26 -12.97 -7.43 -1.87
C ILE A 26 -14.31 -8.01 -2.29
N ASN A 27 -15.22 -8.23 -1.35
CA ASN A 27 -16.49 -8.88 -1.65
C ASN A 27 -17.26 -8.11 -2.73
N GLY A 28 -17.64 -8.81 -3.80
CA GLY A 28 -18.39 -8.20 -4.89
C GLY A 28 -17.59 -7.39 -5.88
N LEU A 29 -16.28 -7.27 -5.69
CA LEU A 29 -15.43 -6.55 -6.65
C LEU A 29 -15.01 -7.48 -7.79
N PRO A 30 -14.96 -6.97 -9.04
CA PRO A 30 -14.54 -7.79 -10.18
C PRO A 30 -13.03 -7.97 -10.21
N LEU A 31 -12.54 -8.94 -9.43
CA LEU A 31 -11.10 -9.21 -9.34
C LEU A 31 -10.58 -9.80 -10.66
N SER A 32 -9.29 -9.58 -10.93
CA SER A 32 -8.61 -10.18 -12.06
C SER A 32 -7.76 -11.35 -11.57
N ASP A 33 -8.01 -12.54 -12.09
CA ASP A 33 -7.34 -13.78 -11.63
C ASP A 33 -7.44 -13.96 -10.13
N GLY A 34 -8.56 -13.55 -9.54
CA GLY A 34 -8.78 -13.66 -8.11
C GLY A 34 -8.01 -12.66 -7.29
N LYS A 35 -7.40 -11.64 -7.91
CA LYS A 35 -6.57 -10.67 -7.21
C LYS A 35 -7.09 -9.26 -7.39
N LEU A 36 -6.87 -8.44 -6.37
CA LEU A 36 -7.20 -7.02 -6.41
C LEU A 36 -6.28 -6.32 -7.41
N THR A 37 -6.87 -5.48 -8.25
CA THR A 37 -6.12 -4.73 -9.25
C THR A 37 -5.89 -3.30 -8.82
N PRO A 38 -4.88 -2.61 -9.38
CA PRO A 38 -4.69 -1.18 -9.07
C PRO A 38 -5.90 -0.33 -9.39
N PHE A 39 -6.64 -0.69 -10.44
CA PHE A 39 -7.84 0.05 -10.81
C PHE A 39 -8.91 0.01 -9.71
N LEU A 40 -9.06 -1.13 -9.04
CA LEU A 40 -10.06 -1.32 -7.99
C LEU A 40 -9.53 -0.97 -6.60
N PHE A 41 -8.22 -0.78 -6.47
CA PHE A 41 -7.62 -0.58 -5.17
C PHE A 41 -8.26 0.59 -4.38
N PRO A 42 -8.49 1.77 -4.99
CA PRO A 42 -9.09 2.87 -4.24
C PRO A 42 -10.46 2.51 -3.66
N ARG A 43 -11.26 1.74 -4.39
CA ARG A 43 -12.57 1.31 -3.92
C ARG A 43 -12.45 0.38 -2.71
N SER A 44 -11.51 -0.56 -2.77
CA SER A 44 -11.25 -1.46 -1.66
C SER A 44 -10.75 -0.69 -0.45
N ALA A 45 -9.88 0.30 -0.67
CA ALA A 45 -9.36 1.14 0.41
C ALA A 45 -10.49 1.88 1.13
N GLU A 46 -11.47 2.38 0.40
CA GLU A 46 -12.62 3.05 1.02
C GLU A 46 -13.37 2.13 1.96
N ARG A 47 -13.49 0.86 1.60
CA ARG A 47 -14.13 -0.13 2.47
C ARG A 47 -13.37 -0.31 3.77
N ALA A 48 -12.05 -0.13 3.71
CA ALA A 48 -11.20 -0.23 4.88
C ALA A 48 -11.25 1.03 5.76
N GLY A 49 -11.90 2.08 5.32
CA GLY A 49 -11.90 3.36 6.01
C GLY A 49 -10.72 4.24 5.65
N LEU A 50 -10.14 3.97 4.47
CA LEU A 50 -8.97 4.69 3.98
C LEU A 50 -9.28 5.36 2.64
N VAL A 51 -8.46 6.34 2.29
CA VAL A 51 -8.49 6.96 0.98
C VAL A 51 -7.16 6.67 0.31
N ALA A 52 -7.21 6.13 -0.89
CA ALA A 52 -6.02 5.82 -1.66
C ALA A 52 -5.98 6.68 -2.92
N LYS A 53 -4.84 7.27 -3.18
CA LYS A 53 -4.64 8.09 -4.37
C LYS A 53 -3.36 7.64 -5.07
N GLU A 54 -3.48 7.35 -6.36
CA GLU A 54 -2.34 6.93 -7.14
C GLU A 54 -1.50 8.14 -7.54
N ASN A 55 -0.20 8.03 -7.34
CA ASN A 55 0.77 9.03 -7.76
C ASN A 55 1.89 8.36 -8.54
N ARG A 56 2.66 9.17 -9.26
CA ARG A 56 3.80 8.70 -10.04
C ARG A 56 5.02 9.52 -9.68
N SER A 57 6.13 8.84 -9.42
CA SER A 57 7.40 9.49 -9.18
C SER A 57 8.51 8.46 -9.17
N GLU A 58 9.74 8.95 -9.13
CA GLU A 58 10.87 8.09 -8.83
C GLU A 58 10.83 7.73 -7.34
N LEU A 59 11.45 6.61 -7.01
CA LEU A 59 11.43 6.11 -5.64
C LEU A 59 11.97 7.14 -4.65
N GLU A 60 13.09 7.78 -4.99
CA GLU A 60 13.74 8.73 -4.11
C GLU A 60 12.94 10.02 -3.94
N SER A 61 11.98 10.28 -4.82
CA SER A 61 11.17 11.49 -4.77
C SER A 61 9.90 11.34 -3.93
N ILE A 62 9.63 10.15 -3.43
CA ILE A 62 8.45 9.93 -2.59
C ILE A 62 8.66 10.65 -1.26
N PRO A 63 7.77 11.58 -0.87
CA PRO A 63 7.95 12.30 0.37
C PRO A 63 7.88 11.37 1.58
N HIS A 64 8.78 11.56 2.53
CA HIS A 64 8.81 10.72 3.73
C HIS A 64 7.56 10.91 4.60
N LEU A 65 6.95 12.08 4.53
CA LEU A 65 5.79 12.38 5.36
C LEU A 65 4.53 11.60 4.97
N ILE A 66 4.50 11.03 3.77
CA ILE A 66 3.32 10.28 3.31
C ILE A 66 3.45 8.78 3.55
N LEU A 67 4.56 8.34 4.09
CA LEU A 67 4.75 6.91 4.35
C LEU A 67 3.93 6.48 5.56
N PRO A 68 3.45 5.25 5.60
CA PRO A 68 3.70 4.19 4.62
C PRO A 68 2.89 4.37 3.33
N ALA A 69 3.50 4.04 2.21
CA ALA A 69 2.86 4.07 0.90
C ALA A 69 2.91 2.68 0.29
N ILE A 70 2.01 2.41 -0.66
CA ILE A 70 1.99 1.11 -1.33
C ILE A 70 2.60 1.29 -2.70
N LEU A 71 3.70 0.58 -2.94
CA LEU A 71 4.41 0.63 -4.20
C LEU A 71 3.92 -0.46 -5.14
N LEU A 72 3.69 -0.09 -6.40
CA LEU A 72 3.37 -1.07 -7.43
C LEU A 72 4.68 -1.56 -8.04
N LEU A 73 4.83 -2.86 -8.11
CA LEU A 73 6.05 -3.49 -8.58
C LEU A 73 5.77 -4.26 -9.87
N LYS A 74 6.84 -4.70 -10.52
CA LYS A 74 6.73 -5.48 -11.75
C LYS A 74 5.93 -6.77 -11.51
N GLN A 75 5.35 -7.31 -12.58
CA GLN A 75 4.64 -8.58 -12.57
C GLN A 75 3.45 -8.61 -11.61
N GLY A 76 2.80 -7.47 -11.42
CA GLY A 76 1.61 -7.41 -10.56
C GLY A 76 1.90 -7.51 -9.08
N GLU A 77 3.16 -7.42 -8.67
CA GLU A 77 3.53 -7.43 -7.27
C GLU A 77 3.34 -6.04 -6.64
N ALA A 78 3.36 -6.02 -5.32
CA ALA A 78 3.24 -4.79 -4.57
C ALA A 78 3.89 -4.96 -3.20
N CYS A 79 4.30 -3.85 -2.60
CA CYS A 79 4.81 -3.86 -1.25
C CYS A 79 4.44 -2.56 -0.55
N VAL A 80 4.56 -2.56 0.78
CA VAL A 80 4.40 -1.34 1.55
C VAL A 80 5.79 -0.75 1.78
N LEU A 81 5.98 0.50 1.40
CA LEU A 81 7.20 1.23 1.73
C LEU A 81 6.98 1.90 3.07
N ASN A 82 7.67 1.41 4.08
CA ASN A 82 7.51 1.89 5.45
C ASN A 82 8.44 3.06 5.73
N SER A 83 9.68 2.97 5.28
CA SER A 83 10.65 4.05 5.44
C SER A 83 11.72 3.93 4.36
N ILE A 84 12.43 5.03 4.14
CA ILE A 84 13.51 5.07 3.18
C ILE A 84 14.63 5.93 3.75
N ASP A 85 15.86 5.43 3.68
CA ASP A 85 17.05 6.12 4.17
C ASP A 85 17.98 6.37 2.98
N LEU A 86 17.99 7.61 2.51
CA LEU A 86 18.76 7.97 1.34
C LEU A 86 20.27 8.01 1.62
N GLU A 87 20.65 8.23 2.87
CA GLU A 87 22.08 8.21 3.22
C GLU A 87 22.64 6.81 3.16
N LYS A 88 21.90 5.84 3.70
CA LYS A 88 22.31 4.45 3.69
C LYS A 88 21.93 3.73 2.42
N GLN A 89 21.15 4.36 1.55
CA GLN A 89 20.62 3.76 0.33
C GLN A 89 19.86 2.47 0.63
N GLU A 90 19.02 2.53 1.66
CA GLU A 90 18.21 1.39 2.11
C GLU A 90 16.76 1.79 2.27
N ALA A 91 15.89 0.82 2.15
CA ALA A 91 14.46 1.02 2.38
C ALA A 91 13.92 -0.13 3.22
N GLU A 92 12.97 0.20 4.10
CA GLU A 92 12.27 -0.80 4.87
C GLU A 92 10.91 -1.03 4.21
N ILE A 93 10.66 -2.27 3.82
CA ILE A 93 9.42 -2.63 3.13
C ILE A 93 8.74 -3.80 3.83
N ILE A 94 7.45 -3.93 3.53
CA ILE A 94 6.66 -5.09 3.98
C ILE A 94 6.09 -5.75 2.73
N THR A 95 6.29 -7.05 2.61
CA THR A 95 5.75 -7.82 1.49
C THR A 95 4.89 -8.96 2.02
N ALA A 96 4.06 -9.52 1.14
CA ALA A 96 3.29 -10.70 1.50
C ALA A 96 4.22 -11.87 1.87
N GLU A 97 5.34 -11.97 1.17
CA GLU A 97 6.30 -13.05 1.43
C GLU A 97 7.01 -12.90 2.77
N SER A 98 7.15 -11.68 3.26
CA SER A 98 7.81 -11.45 4.55
C SER A 98 6.91 -11.76 5.74
N GLY A 99 5.68 -12.20 5.50
CA GLY A 99 4.73 -12.48 6.57
C GLY A 99 4.31 -11.24 7.34
N MET A 100 4.29 -10.10 6.66
CA MET A 100 3.93 -8.81 7.26
C MET A 100 4.97 -8.29 8.24
N VAL A 101 6.19 -8.80 8.16
CA VAL A 101 7.32 -8.34 8.96
C VAL A 101 8.18 -7.41 8.10
N PRO A 102 8.62 -6.25 8.64
CA PRO A 102 9.48 -5.37 7.86
C PRO A 102 10.81 -6.02 7.50
N ILE A 103 11.25 -5.80 6.28
CA ILE A 103 12.57 -6.21 5.83
C ILE A 103 13.29 -5.02 5.22
N VAL A 104 14.61 -5.03 5.27
CA VAL A 104 15.43 -3.96 4.71
C VAL A 104 16.06 -4.44 3.42
N ILE A 105 15.90 -3.65 2.36
CA ILE A 105 16.55 -3.92 1.08
C ILE A 105 17.24 -2.65 0.60
N THR A 106 18.13 -2.80 -0.37
CA THR A 106 18.78 -1.62 -0.93
C THR A 106 17.81 -0.87 -1.83
N ILE A 107 18.05 0.44 -1.95
CA ILE A 107 17.24 1.26 -2.85
C ILE A 107 17.40 0.77 -4.30
N ASP A 108 18.60 0.35 -4.69
CA ASP A 108 18.81 -0.16 -6.04
C ASP A 108 17.97 -1.39 -6.33
N GLU A 109 17.90 -2.33 -5.39
CA GLU A 109 17.06 -3.52 -5.56
C GLU A 109 15.59 -3.15 -5.69
N LEU A 110 15.14 -2.22 -4.86
CA LEU A 110 13.74 -1.79 -4.91
C LEU A 110 13.44 -1.06 -6.21
N LYS A 111 14.37 -0.22 -6.68
CA LYS A 111 14.18 0.51 -7.95
C LYS A 111 14.05 -0.44 -9.14
N GLU A 112 14.73 -1.57 -9.12
CA GLU A 112 14.60 -2.55 -10.21
C GLU A 112 13.19 -3.12 -10.30
N GLN A 113 12.48 -3.19 -9.19
CA GLN A 113 11.12 -3.73 -9.13
C GLN A 113 10.05 -2.67 -9.27
N PHE A 114 10.31 -1.45 -8.82
CA PHE A 114 9.33 -0.37 -8.77
C PHE A 114 9.00 0.13 -10.18
N ILE A 115 7.70 0.21 -10.50
CA ILE A 115 7.28 0.66 -11.83
C ILE A 115 6.98 2.15 -11.90
N GLY A 116 7.28 2.90 -10.84
CA GLY A 116 7.08 4.35 -10.84
C GLY A 116 5.69 4.81 -10.43
N ARG A 117 4.84 3.89 -10.01
CA ARG A 117 3.49 4.19 -9.54
C ARG A 117 3.31 3.68 -8.12
N TYR A 118 2.65 4.49 -7.29
CA TYR A 118 2.40 4.10 -5.91
C TYR A 118 1.09 4.70 -5.44
N PHE A 119 0.55 4.14 -4.35
CA PHE A 119 -0.64 4.68 -3.72
C PHE A 119 -0.27 5.40 -2.43
N LEU A 120 -0.66 6.66 -2.35
CA LEU A 120 -0.69 7.40 -1.11
C LEU A 120 -1.97 6.95 -0.40
N VAL A 121 -1.84 6.46 0.83
CA VAL A 121 -2.99 5.95 1.57
C VAL A 121 -3.08 6.68 2.90
N LYS A 122 -4.25 7.24 3.18
CA LYS A 122 -4.50 7.97 4.41
C LYS A 122 -5.81 7.54 5.02
N LYS A 123 -5.94 7.72 6.33
CA LYS A 123 -7.19 7.45 7.02
C LYS A 123 -8.26 8.38 6.48
N GLN A 124 -9.43 7.84 6.18
CA GLN A 124 -10.52 8.65 5.69
C GLN A 124 -10.98 9.60 6.79
N PHE A 125 -10.99 10.89 6.48
CA PHE A 125 -11.51 11.87 7.39
C PHE A 125 -13.01 12.03 7.13
N ARG A 126 -13.80 11.84 8.17
CA ARG A 126 -15.23 12.03 8.07
C ARG A 126 -15.60 13.25 8.91
N TYR A 127 -16.16 14.23 8.24
CA TYR A 127 -16.68 15.36 8.94
C TYR A 127 -17.91 14.94 9.73
N ASP A 128 -17.89 15.20 11.04
CA ASP A 128 -19.03 14.90 11.90
C ASP A 128 -19.82 16.17 12.09
N GLU A 129 -20.97 16.24 11.43
CA GLU A 129 -21.82 17.42 11.49
C GLU A 129 -22.39 17.69 12.87
N ARG A 130 -22.38 16.69 13.75
CA ARG A 130 -22.85 16.85 15.11
C ARG A 130 -21.80 17.46 16.02
N SER A 131 -20.58 17.59 15.53
CA SER A 131 -19.54 18.25 16.31
C SER A 131 -19.88 19.72 16.44
N PRO A 132 -19.91 20.25 17.66
CA PRO A 132 -20.16 21.68 17.85
C PRO A 132 -19.04 22.52 17.27
#